data_6616f3a1ee9f95f13ef484a7917302a4
#
_entry.id   6616f3a1ee9f95f13ef484a7917302a4
#
_cell.length_a   1.000
_cell.length_b   1.000
_cell.length_c   1.000
_cell.angle_alpha   90.00
_cell.angle_beta   90.00
_cell.angle_gamma   90.00
#
_symmetry.space_group_name_H-M   'P 1'
#
loop_
_entity.id
_entity.type
_entity.pdbx_description
1 polymer ?
#
loop_
_entity_poly.entity_id
_entity_poly.type
_entity_poly.pdbx_seq_one_letter_code
_entity_poly.pdbx_strand_id
1 'polypeptide(L)'
;EMFRGKENALMPNWTHLPVGYHGRASSVILSGTSVRRPLGQIKLPDRPPIFSPCKQLDFELEMGCFIGTGNKRGEPIPVEEAEDHIFGMVLVNDWSARDIQAWEYQPLGPFLAKNFATSISPWVVPLEALEPFRVKGPPQDPKPLEYLDQKEPGAFDIHLEVHLRSKGMNAPKRICSSNYRSLYWSAAQQVSHHTIGGCDLHPGDLLASGTISGSEKDSRGSLLELTWRGTEPIPLNEEEQRKWLEDGDEVIMTGWCQGDGYRIGFGEVTGVIEPALEPGQALTKKAVIHAGN
;
A
#
# COMPACT_ATOMS: atom_id res chain seq x y z
N GLU A 1 14.76 -2.54 10.76
CA GLU A 1 15.59 -3.41 11.60
C GLU A 1 15.80 -4.79 10.97
N MET A 2 14.74 -5.48 10.53
CA MET A 2 14.80 -6.86 10.03
C MET A 2 15.68 -7.09 8.79
N PHE A 3 16.01 -6.05 8.02
CA PHE A 3 16.84 -6.15 6.81
C PHE A 3 18.27 -5.62 7.01
N ARG A 4 18.48 -4.70 7.94
CA ARG A 4 19.74 -3.94 8.07
C ARG A 4 20.29 -3.87 9.48
N GLY A 5 19.63 -4.53 10.44
CA GLY A 5 19.94 -4.38 11.86
C GLY A 5 19.41 -3.08 12.47
N LYS A 6 19.47 -2.99 13.78
CA LYS A 6 18.85 -1.89 14.55
C LYS A 6 19.47 -0.52 14.25
N GLU A 7 20.78 -0.47 14.03
CA GLU A 7 21.53 0.78 13.82
C GLU A 7 21.29 1.38 12.43
N ASN A 8 20.90 0.56 11.44
CA ASN A 8 20.68 0.95 10.05
C ASN A 8 19.26 0.58 9.58
N ALA A 9 18.27 0.70 10.46
CA ALA A 9 16.89 0.28 10.20
C ALA A 9 16.29 1.00 8.99
N LEU A 10 16.58 2.28 8.82
CA LEU A 10 16.11 3.12 7.72
C LEU A 10 17.20 3.30 6.64
N MET A 11 16.76 3.49 5.40
CA MET A 11 17.66 3.96 4.34
C MET A 11 18.10 5.40 4.63
N PRO A 12 19.33 5.81 4.25
CA PRO A 12 19.84 7.17 4.52
C PRO A 12 18.94 8.29 4.00
N ASN A 13 18.22 8.07 2.91
CA ASN A 13 17.34 9.07 2.30
C ASN A 13 15.91 9.07 2.89
N TRP A 14 15.53 8.10 3.70
CA TRP A 14 14.16 7.93 4.18
C TRP A 14 13.63 9.13 4.99
N THR A 15 14.48 9.73 5.85
CA THR A 15 14.14 10.93 6.64
C THR A 15 14.34 12.24 5.89
N HIS A 16 14.82 12.19 4.65
CA HIS A 16 15.14 13.38 3.84
C HIS A 16 14.14 13.64 2.71
N LEU A 17 13.50 12.60 2.21
CA LEU A 17 12.54 12.71 1.11
C LEU A 17 11.53 11.55 1.14
N PRO A 18 10.30 11.76 0.63
CA PRO A 18 9.36 10.67 0.38
C PRO A 18 9.90 9.78 -0.74
N VAL A 19 10.28 8.54 -0.38
CA VAL A 19 10.74 7.55 -1.37
C VAL A 19 9.53 6.88 -2.00
N GLY A 20 9.46 6.81 -3.32
CA GLY A 20 8.38 6.18 -4.05
C GLY A 20 8.85 5.48 -5.31
N TYR A 21 7.93 4.78 -5.97
CA TYR A 21 8.12 4.17 -7.28
C TYR A 21 6.89 4.42 -8.15
N HIS A 22 7.05 4.28 -9.47
CA HIS A 22 5.94 4.40 -10.40
C HIS A 22 5.12 3.10 -10.41
N GLY A 23 3.88 3.18 -9.93
CA GLY A 23 2.91 2.09 -9.98
C GLY A 23 2.30 1.94 -11.38
N ARG A 24 1.63 0.80 -11.61
CA ARG A 24 0.96 0.51 -12.86
C ARG A 24 -0.53 0.89 -12.80
N ALA A 25 -0.92 1.98 -13.49
CA ALA A 25 -2.30 2.47 -13.46
C ALA A 25 -3.32 1.45 -14.00
N SER A 26 -2.95 0.65 -15.02
CA SER A 26 -3.87 -0.33 -15.64
C SER A 26 -4.23 -1.52 -14.76
N SER A 27 -3.55 -1.74 -13.64
CA SER A 27 -3.84 -2.77 -12.65
C SER A 27 -4.39 -2.23 -11.34
N VAL A 28 -4.81 -0.96 -11.31
CA VAL A 28 -5.64 -0.42 -10.24
C VAL A 28 -7.06 -0.98 -10.42
N ILE A 29 -7.54 -1.72 -9.42
CA ILE A 29 -8.82 -2.43 -9.44
C ILE A 29 -9.67 -2.03 -8.24
N LEU A 30 -10.99 -2.16 -8.39
CA LEU A 30 -11.92 -1.86 -7.30
C LEU A 30 -12.00 -3.01 -6.30
N SER A 31 -12.29 -2.63 -5.07
CA SER A 31 -12.66 -3.55 -3.96
C SER A 31 -13.64 -4.62 -4.43
N GLY A 32 -13.49 -5.84 -3.92
CA GLY A 32 -14.28 -7.00 -4.29
C GLY A 32 -13.77 -7.77 -5.51
N THR A 33 -12.77 -7.23 -6.21
CA THR A 33 -12.12 -7.95 -7.31
C THR A 33 -11.11 -8.95 -6.74
N SER A 34 -11.21 -10.21 -7.15
CA SER A 34 -10.25 -11.25 -6.78
C SER A 34 -8.86 -10.97 -7.36
N VAL A 35 -7.83 -11.37 -6.65
CA VAL A 35 -6.43 -11.17 -7.06
C VAL A 35 -5.77 -12.52 -7.31
N ARG A 36 -5.35 -12.71 -8.55
CA ARG A 36 -4.61 -13.92 -8.92
C ARG A 36 -3.18 -13.87 -8.40
N ARG A 37 -2.75 -14.94 -7.72
CA ARG A 37 -1.36 -15.09 -7.30
C ARG A 37 -0.42 -14.94 -8.50
N PRO A 38 0.54 -14.01 -8.48
CA PRO A 38 1.41 -13.78 -9.63
C PRO A 38 2.44 -14.88 -9.82
N LEU A 39 2.87 -15.04 -11.07
CA LEU A 39 4.02 -15.81 -11.48
C LEU A 39 5.22 -14.88 -11.68
N GLY A 40 6.41 -15.34 -11.34
CA GLY A 40 7.63 -14.56 -11.56
C GLY A 40 8.90 -15.35 -11.33
N GLN A 41 10.03 -14.68 -11.42
CA GLN A 41 11.31 -15.25 -11.04
C GLN A 41 11.54 -15.10 -9.53
N ILE A 42 11.89 -16.21 -8.91
CA ILE A 42 12.25 -16.27 -7.49
C ILE A 42 13.68 -16.74 -7.38
N LYS A 43 14.51 -16.03 -6.61
CA LYS A 43 15.90 -16.37 -6.36
C LYS A 43 16.07 -16.89 -4.94
N LEU A 44 16.30 -18.17 -4.81
CA LEU A 44 16.68 -18.79 -3.54
C LEU A 44 18.19 -18.65 -3.31
N PRO A 45 18.66 -18.65 -2.05
CA PRO A 45 20.09 -18.69 -1.75
C PRO A 45 20.76 -19.88 -2.47
N ASP A 46 21.95 -19.67 -3.01
CA ASP A 46 22.82 -20.69 -3.62
C ASP A 46 22.22 -21.54 -4.76
N ARG A 47 21.12 -21.06 -5.37
CA ARG A 47 20.48 -21.71 -6.51
C ARG A 47 20.23 -20.69 -7.63
N PRO A 48 20.21 -21.13 -8.91
CA PRO A 48 19.76 -20.25 -9.99
C PRO A 48 18.30 -19.80 -9.76
N PRO A 49 17.87 -18.68 -10.35
CA PRO A 49 16.49 -18.25 -10.28
C PRO A 49 15.57 -19.30 -10.95
N ILE A 50 14.35 -19.42 -10.40
CA ILE A 50 13.31 -20.31 -10.92
C ILE A 50 12.08 -19.49 -11.29
N PHE A 51 11.34 -19.94 -12.32
CA PHE A 51 10.02 -19.42 -12.66
C PHE A 51 8.96 -20.18 -11.85
N SER A 52 8.18 -19.48 -11.02
CA SER A 52 7.28 -20.11 -10.05
C SER A 52 6.15 -19.15 -9.66
N PRO A 53 5.00 -19.68 -9.18
CA PRO A 53 4.07 -18.89 -8.39
C PRO A 53 4.75 -18.24 -7.18
N CYS A 54 4.36 -17.00 -6.86
CA CYS A 54 4.79 -16.31 -5.65
C CYS A 54 4.44 -17.13 -4.40
N LYS A 55 5.42 -17.30 -3.51
CA LYS A 55 5.28 -18.04 -2.24
C LYS A 55 5.15 -17.12 -1.02
N GLN A 56 5.47 -15.85 -1.21
CA GLN A 56 5.43 -14.83 -0.16
C GLN A 56 4.52 -13.67 -0.57
N LEU A 57 3.25 -14.01 -0.84
CA LEU A 57 2.23 -13.01 -1.19
C LEU A 57 1.79 -12.26 0.07
N ASP A 58 1.70 -10.95 -0.04
CA ASP A 58 1.46 -10.02 1.06
C ASP A 58 0.47 -8.93 0.64
N PHE A 59 -0.07 -8.23 1.62
CA PHE A 59 -0.81 -6.98 1.46
C PHE A 59 0.03 -5.80 2.00
N GLU A 60 -0.28 -4.60 1.56
CA GLU A 60 0.17 -3.36 2.18
C GLU A 60 -1.02 -2.46 2.46
N LEU A 61 -1.25 -2.16 3.74
CA LEU A 61 -2.28 -1.21 4.19
C LEU A 61 -1.82 0.21 3.90
N GLU A 62 -2.52 0.87 3.00
CA GLU A 62 -2.20 2.23 2.56
C GLU A 62 -3.43 3.12 2.45
N MET A 63 -3.18 4.41 2.36
CA MET A 63 -4.12 5.41 1.88
C MET A 63 -3.61 5.96 0.55
N GLY A 64 -4.51 6.32 -0.34
CA GLY A 64 -4.18 7.00 -1.57
C GLY A 64 -4.89 8.33 -1.68
N CYS A 65 -4.29 9.30 -2.34
CA CYS A 65 -4.94 10.55 -2.71
C CYS A 65 -5.10 10.64 -4.23
N PHE A 66 -6.30 11.05 -4.66
CA PHE A 66 -6.56 11.39 -6.05
C PHE A 66 -6.29 12.87 -6.31
N ILE A 67 -5.61 13.15 -7.41
CA ILE A 67 -5.41 14.52 -7.87
C ILE A 67 -6.71 15.04 -8.50
N GLY A 68 -7.15 16.20 -8.03
CA GLY A 68 -8.31 16.93 -8.58
C GLY A 68 -7.89 17.95 -9.62
N THR A 69 -7.00 18.85 -9.23
CA THR A 69 -6.44 19.87 -10.12
C THR A 69 -4.97 19.56 -10.38
N GLY A 70 -4.61 19.35 -11.65
CA GLY A 70 -3.23 19.13 -12.04
C GLY A 70 -2.38 20.41 -12.04
N ASN A 71 -1.07 20.26 -12.27
CA ASN A 71 -0.15 21.35 -12.49
C ASN A 71 0.34 21.34 -13.94
N LYS A 72 0.94 22.45 -14.38
CA LYS A 72 1.57 22.50 -15.70
C LYS A 72 2.95 21.86 -15.64
N ARG A 73 3.32 21.17 -16.72
CA ARG A 73 4.64 20.59 -16.89
C ARG A 73 5.74 21.64 -16.69
N GLY A 74 6.71 21.33 -15.85
CA GLY A 74 7.80 22.22 -15.48
C GLY A 74 7.49 23.21 -14.35
N GLU A 75 6.25 23.24 -13.85
CA GLU A 75 5.83 24.08 -12.72
C GLU A 75 5.57 23.20 -11.50
N PRO A 76 6.49 23.12 -10.52
CA PRO A 76 6.29 22.35 -9.29
C PRO A 76 5.12 22.87 -8.46
N ILE A 77 4.51 22.00 -7.67
CA ILE A 77 3.49 22.36 -6.67
C ILE A 77 4.20 22.65 -5.34
N PRO A 78 4.12 23.90 -4.80
CA PRO A 78 4.61 24.21 -3.47
C PRO A 78 3.91 23.37 -2.40
N VAL A 79 4.61 23.01 -1.32
CA VAL A 79 4.05 22.15 -0.27
C VAL A 79 2.84 22.80 0.42
N GLU A 80 2.81 24.10 0.55
CA GLU A 80 1.70 24.86 1.14
C GLU A 80 0.44 24.92 0.26
N GLU A 81 0.57 24.65 -1.05
CA GLU A 81 -0.52 24.62 -2.02
C GLU A 81 -0.92 23.18 -2.39
N ALA A 82 -0.16 22.20 -1.95
CA ALA A 82 -0.29 20.82 -2.42
C ALA A 82 -1.64 20.19 -2.12
N GLU A 83 -2.28 20.57 -1.00
CA GLU A 83 -3.59 20.04 -0.63
C GLU A 83 -4.72 20.57 -1.55
N ASP A 84 -4.58 21.75 -2.15
CA ASP A 84 -5.53 22.31 -3.11
C ASP A 84 -5.57 21.48 -4.42
N HIS A 85 -4.54 20.67 -4.65
CA HIS A 85 -4.46 19.74 -5.77
C HIS A 85 -5.07 18.36 -5.46
N ILE A 86 -5.35 18.04 -4.20
CA ILE A 86 -5.91 16.76 -3.77
C ILE A 86 -7.43 16.83 -3.76
N PHE A 87 -8.08 15.99 -4.57
CA PHE A 87 -9.55 15.86 -4.57
C PHE A 87 -10.06 15.15 -3.31
N GLY A 88 -9.39 14.07 -2.90
CA GLY A 88 -9.81 13.27 -1.76
C GLY A 88 -9.01 12.00 -1.63
N MET A 89 -9.34 11.20 -0.62
CA MET A 89 -8.59 10.02 -0.22
C MET A 89 -9.41 8.73 -0.33
N VAL A 90 -8.70 7.63 -0.58
CA VAL A 90 -9.23 6.26 -0.64
C VAL A 90 -8.36 5.31 0.17
N LEU A 91 -8.92 4.18 0.60
CA LEU A 91 -8.13 3.04 1.07
C LEU A 91 -7.44 2.37 -0.11
N VAL A 92 -6.22 1.90 0.11
CA VAL A 92 -5.43 1.19 -0.89
C VAL A 92 -4.85 -0.09 -0.28
N ASN A 93 -4.87 -1.16 -1.05
CA ASN A 93 -4.06 -2.35 -0.81
C ASN A 93 -3.06 -2.50 -1.95
N ASP A 94 -1.79 -2.24 -1.69
CA ASP A 94 -0.71 -2.46 -2.65
C ASP A 94 -0.18 -3.89 -2.52
N TRP A 95 -0.84 -4.82 -3.23
CA TRP A 95 -0.49 -6.24 -3.19
C TRP A 95 0.98 -6.47 -3.55
N SER A 96 1.64 -7.33 -2.79
CA SER A 96 3.10 -7.48 -2.85
C SER A 96 3.53 -8.94 -2.93
N ALA A 97 4.27 -9.28 -3.98
CA ALA A 97 4.93 -10.58 -4.13
C ALA A 97 6.37 -10.49 -3.62
N ARG A 98 6.59 -10.71 -2.33
CA ARG A 98 7.85 -10.39 -1.62
C ARG A 98 9.06 -11.16 -2.12
N ASP A 99 8.90 -12.40 -2.51
CA ASP A 99 9.98 -13.24 -3.04
C ASP A 99 10.40 -12.84 -4.47
N ILE A 100 9.43 -12.39 -5.29
CA ILE A 100 9.71 -11.78 -6.60
C ILE A 100 10.36 -10.42 -6.39
N GLN A 101 9.82 -9.59 -5.47
CA GLN A 101 10.35 -8.26 -5.14
C GLN A 101 11.82 -8.33 -4.71
N ALA A 102 12.17 -9.27 -3.85
CA ALA A 102 13.54 -9.45 -3.34
C ALA A 102 14.57 -9.70 -4.44
N TRP A 103 14.16 -10.29 -5.55
CA TRP A 103 15.02 -10.58 -6.70
C TRP A 103 15.11 -9.43 -7.70
N GLU A 104 13.99 -8.74 -7.95
CA GLU A 104 13.92 -7.74 -9.04
C GLU A 104 14.16 -6.28 -8.62
N TYR A 105 14.04 -5.92 -7.32
CA TYR A 105 13.90 -4.52 -6.93
C TYR A 105 15.15 -3.66 -7.18
N GLN A 106 16.29 -4.26 -7.35
CA GLN A 106 17.52 -3.55 -7.73
C GLN A 106 17.83 -3.78 -9.21
N PRO A 107 18.23 -2.72 -9.97
CA PRO A 107 18.55 -1.35 -9.50
C PRO A 107 17.39 -0.34 -9.58
N LEU A 108 16.24 -0.67 -10.20
CA LEU A 108 15.21 0.32 -10.56
C LEU A 108 13.97 0.33 -9.66
N GLY A 109 13.91 -0.51 -8.64
CA GLY A 109 12.76 -0.66 -7.77
C GLY A 109 11.84 -1.82 -8.19
N PRO A 110 10.70 -2.02 -7.48
CA PRO A 110 9.78 -3.12 -7.75
C PRO A 110 9.05 -2.93 -9.08
N PHE A 111 8.70 -4.03 -9.72
CA PHE A 111 7.97 -4.05 -10.99
C PHE A 111 6.91 -5.17 -11.00
N LEU A 112 7.27 -6.42 -11.38
CA LEU A 112 6.34 -7.56 -11.41
C LEU A 112 5.79 -7.91 -10.03
N ALA A 113 6.54 -7.63 -8.97
CA ALA A 113 6.12 -7.85 -7.59
C ALA A 113 4.96 -6.96 -7.15
N LYS A 114 4.65 -5.91 -7.90
CA LYS A 114 3.63 -4.90 -7.57
C LYS A 114 2.58 -4.69 -8.67
N ASN A 115 2.98 -4.80 -9.94
CA ASN A 115 2.14 -4.41 -11.07
C ASN A 115 0.97 -5.37 -11.39
N PHE A 116 0.82 -6.46 -10.63
CA PHE A 116 -0.25 -7.44 -10.86
C PHE A 116 -1.60 -7.00 -10.27
N ALA A 117 -1.62 -6.21 -9.22
CA ALA A 117 -2.84 -5.60 -8.66
C ALA A 117 -2.53 -4.49 -7.63
N THR A 118 -3.36 -3.44 -7.65
CA THR A 118 -3.52 -2.47 -6.57
C THR A 118 -5.01 -2.27 -6.36
N SER A 119 -5.54 -2.67 -5.20
CA SER A 119 -6.98 -2.55 -4.91
C SER A 119 -7.27 -1.24 -4.19
N ILE A 120 -8.36 -0.57 -4.58
CA ILE A 120 -8.82 0.67 -3.94
C ILE A 120 -10.26 0.55 -3.47
N SER A 121 -10.62 1.32 -2.43
CA SER A 121 -12.02 1.45 -2.01
C SER A 121 -12.85 2.18 -3.06
N PRO A 122 -14.17 1.87 -3.17
CA PRO A 122 -15.04 2.49 -4.15
C PRO A 122 -15.46 3.93 -3.81
N TRP A 123 -15.17 4.38 -2.61
CA TRP A 123 -15.54 5.71 -2.10
C TRP A 123 -14.32 6.60 -1.99
N VAL A 124 -14.38 7.76 -2.64
CA VAL A 124 -13.42 8.85 -2.44
C VAL A 124 -13.98 9.78 -1.38
N VAL A 125 -13.29 9.93 -0.26
CA VAL A 125 -13.64 10.89 0.79
C VAL A 125 -12.95 12.22 0.45
N PRO A 126 -13.71 13.30 0.16
CA PRO A 126 -13.12 14.59 -0.14
C PRO A 126 -12.25 15.11 1.02
N LEU A 127 -11.20 15.87 0.70
CA LEU A 127 -10.26 16.33 1.72
C LEU A 127 -10.92 17.24 2.75
N GLU A 128 -11.89 18.06 2.33
CA GLU A 128 -12.67 18.94 3.21
C GLU A 128 -13.46 18.17 4.28
N ALA A 129 -13.89 16.93 3.98
CA ALA A 129 -14.57 16.08 4.96
C ALA A 129 -13.61 15.57 6.06
N LEU A 130 -12.30 15.61 5.82
CA LEU A 130 -11.28 15.18 6.76
C LEU A 130 -10.76 16.32 7.65
N GLU A 131 -11.06 17.59 7.34
CA GLU A 131 -10.60 18.75 8.12
C GLU A 131 -10.88 18.64 9.63
N PRO A 132 -12.05 18.18 10.10
CA PRO A 132 -12.31 18.04 11.53
C PRO A 132 -11.39 17.03 12.23
N PHE A 133 -10.68 16.20 11.48
CA PHE A 133 -9.80 15.13 11.97
C PHE A 133 -8.32 15.44 11.74
N ARG A 134 -7.99 16.67 11.38
CA ARG A 134 -6.62 17.12 11.15
C ARG A 134 -5.83 17.10 12.46
N VAL A 135 -4.66 16.47 12.43
CA VAL A 135 -3.77 16.33 13.58
C VAL A 135 -2.31 16.51 13.16
N LYS A 136 -1.45 16.70 14.16
CA LYS A 136 -0.01 16.67 13.91
C LYS A 136 0.43 15.24 13.65
N GLY A 137 1.27 15.06 12.63
CA GLY A 137 2.02 13.82 12.39
C GLY A 137 3.21 13.66 13.35
N PRO A 138 4.02 12.62 13.14
CA PRO A 138 5.26 12.43 13.86
C PRO A 138 6.20 13.62 13.66
N PRO A 139 7.05 13.95 14.66
CA PRO A 139 8.09 14.96 14.49
C PRO A 139 9.08 14.50 13.41
N GLN A 140 9.43 15.41 12.51
CA GLN A 140 10.39 15.15 11.44
C GLN A 140 11.80 15.60 11.89
N ASP A 141 12.70 14.63 11.98
CA ASP A 141 14.11 14.83 12.33
C ASP A 141 14.99 13.99 11.40
N PRO A 142 15.92 14.59 10.62
CA PRO A 142 16.20 16.02 10.55
C PRO A 142 15.02 16.84 10.00
N LYS A 143 15.04 18.17 10.27
CA LYS A 143 14.07 19.08 9.67
C LYS A 143 14.11 18.92 8.14
N PRO A 144 12.95 18.76 7.46
CA PRO A 144 12.89 18.69 6.00
C PRO A 144 13.52 19.90 5.31
N LEU A 145 14.01 19.69 4.10
CA LEU A 145 14.45 20.79 3.25
C LEU A 145 13.29 21.72 2.90
N GLU A 146 13.61 22.97 2.56
CA GLU A 146 12.66 24.07 2.37
C GLU A 146 11.42 23.69 1.54
N TYR A 147 11.58 22.96 0.44
CA TYR A 147 10.46 22.56 -0.43
C TYR A 147 9.52 21.51 0.17
N LEU A 148 9.90 20.90 1.31
CA LEU A 148 9.10 19.93 2.08
C LEU A 148 8.78 20.44 3.50
N ASP A 149 9.17 21.67 3.87
CA ASP A 149 8.96 22.25 5.20
C ASP A 149 7.51 22.73 5.34
N GLN A 150 6.58 21.80 5.49
CA GLN A 150 5.15 22.08 5.68
C GLN A 150 4.90 22.73 7.05
N LYS A 151 4.19 23.89 7.05
CA LYS A 151 3.92 24.66 8.27
C LYS A 151 2.70 24.15 9.03
N GLU A 152 1.65 23.81 8.31
CA GLU A 152 0.41 23.32 8.88
C GLU A 152 0.44 21.81 9.15
N PRO A 153 -0.33 21.29 10.12
CA PRO A 153 -0.45 19.88 10.35
C PRO A 153 -0.97 19.15 9.10
N GLY A 154 -0.22 18.16 8.59
CA GLY A 154 -0.53 17.43 7.36
C GLY A 154 -1.05 16.01 7.57
N ALA A 155 -1.32 15.59 8.81
CA ALA A 155 -1.86 14.27 9.11
C ALA A 155 -3.35 14.34 9.48
N PHE A 156 -4.04 13.21 9.37
CA PHE A 156 -5.43 13.03 9.78
C PHE A 156 -5.56 11.86 10.74
N ASP A 157 -6.46 11.95 11.70
CA ASP A 157 -6.79 10.85 12.62
C ASP A 157 -7.75 9.87 11.92
N ILE A 158 -7.19 9.03 11.05
CA ILE A 158 -7.91 7.97 10.34
C ILE A 158 -7.55 6.63 10.95
N HIS A 159 -8.50 6.00 11.61
CA HIS A 159 -8.35 4.64 12.10
C HIS A 159 -8.37 3.66 10.93
N LEU A 160 -7.45 2.71 10.94
CA LEU A 160 -7.26 1.73 9.87
C LEU A 160 -7.19 0.32 10.47
N GLU A 161 -7.92 -0.61 9.89
CA GLU A 161 -7.88 -2.01 10.30
C GLU A 161 -7.68 -2.93 9.10
N VAL A 162 -6.99 -4.05 9.33
CA VAL A 162 -6.93 -5.17 8.39
C VAL A 162 -7.46 -6.42 9.07
N HIS A 163 -8.39 -7.06 8.40
CA HIS A 163 -8.92 -8.35 8.77
C HIS A 163 -8.52 -9.39 7.72
N LEU A 164 -8.26 -10.59 8.17
CA LEU A 164 -7.94 -11.74 7.33
C LEU A 164 -8.91 -12.87 7.60
N ARG A 165 -9.47 -13.42 6.54
CA ARG A 165 -10.34 -14.59 6.57
C ARG A 165 -9.75 -15.69 5.70
N SER A 166 -9.40 -16.83 6.28
CA SER A 166 -9.04 -18.01 5.50
C SER A 166 -10.28 -18.68 4.92
N LYS A 167 -10.09 -19.53 3.92
CA LYS A 167 -11.16 -20.32 3.30
C LYS A 167 -11.96 -21.18 4.30
N GLY A 168 -11.33 -21.57 5.42
CA GLY A 168 -11.96 -22.39 6.47
C GLY A 168 -12.69 -21.58 7.55
N MET A 169 -12.57 -20.26 7.56
CA MET A 169 -13.13 -19.41 8.61
C MET A 169 -14.52 -18.87 8.26
N ASN A 170 -15.43 -18.90 9.22
CA ASN A 170 -16.77 -18.30 9.10
C ASN A 170 -16.76 -16.78 9.26
N ALA A 171 -15.81 -16.22 9.99
CA ALA A 171 -15.68 -14.79 10.24
C ALA A 171 -14.22 -14.35 10.12
N PRO A 172 -13.97 -13.12 9.61
CA PRO A 172 -12.62 -12.58 9.52
C PRO A 172 -12.07 -12.26 10.92
N LYS A 173 -10.74 -12.39 11.06
CA LYS A 173 -10.00 -11.98 12.25
C LYS A 173 -9.25 -10.70 11.98
N ARG A 174 -9.39 -9.71 12.88
CA ARG A 174 -8.54 -8.53 12.85
C ARG A 174 -7.08 -8.91 13.14
N ILE A 175 -6.19 -8.55 12.25
CA ILE A 175 -4.74 -8.81 12.33
C ILE A 175 -3.90 -7.54 12.44
N CYS A 176 -4.49 -6.38 12.07
CA CYS A 176 -3.82 -5.08 12.18
C CYS A 176 -4.82 -4.01 12.64
N SER A 177 -4.36 -3.10 13.47
CA SER A 177 -5.06 -1.87 13.87
C SER A 177 -4.05 -0.73 13.89
N SER A 178 -4.10 0.14 12.90
CA SER A 178 -3.15 1.24 12.66
C SER A 178 -3.87 2.58 12.55
N ASN A 179 -3.13 3.62 12.26
CA ASN A 179 -3.68 4.96 12.06
C ASN A 179 -2.84 5.74 11.05
N TYR A 180 -3.50 6.46 10.13
CA TYR A 180 -2.85 7.27 9.10
C TYR A 180 -1.88 8.32 9.67
N ARG A 181 -2.18 8.87 10.86
CA ARG A 181 -1.29 9.83 11.54
C ARG A 181 0.11 9.31 11.88
N SER A 182 0.32 7.99 11.75
CA SER A 182 1.65 7.38 11.97
C SER A 182 2.61 7.57 10.80
N LEU A 183 2.13 8.04 9.64
CA LEU A 183 2.98 8.33 8.49
C LEU A 183 3.94 9.50 8.77
N TYR A 184 5.19 9.31 8.37
CA TYR A 184 6.24 10.33 8.52
C TYR A 184 6.08 11.48 7.51
N TRP A 185 5.74 11.16 6.25
CA TRP A 185 5.52 12.10 5.17
C TRP A 185 4.03 12.30 4.92
N SER A 186 3.58 13.56 4.92
CA SER A 186 2.19 13.90 4.59
C SER A 186 1.89 13.74 3.10
N ALA A 187 0.61 13.67 2.73
CA ALA A 187 0.21 13.67 1.33
C ALA A 187 0.68 14.94 0.59
N ALA A 188 0.63 16.11 1.25
CA ALA A 188 1.12 17.36 0.69
C ALA A 188 2.61 17.30 0.36
N GLN A 189 3.43 16.74 1.28
CA GLN A 189 4.86 16.55 1.05
C GLN A 189 5.14 15.55 -0.08
N GLN A 190 4.34 14.51 -0.22
CA GLN A 190 4.44 13.55 -1.32
C GLN A 190 4.12 14.19 -2.68
N VAL A 191 3.05 14.98 -2.77
CA VAL A 191 2.65 15.73 -3.99
C VAL A 191 3.75 16.74 -4.37
N SER A 192 4.25 17.52 -3.41
CA SER A 192 5.32 18.49 -3.65
C SER A 192 6.60 17.80 -4.13
N HIS A 193 7.00 16.70 -3.47
CA HIS A 193 8.19 15.95 -3.89
C HIS A 193 8.03 15.33 -5.28
N HIS A 194 6.85 14.81 -5.60
CA HIS A 194 6.58 14.22 -6.90
C HIS A 194 6.74 15.24 -8.04
N THR A 195 6.37 16.50 -7.81
CA THR A 195 6.36 17.55 -8.83
C THR A 195 7.61 18.42 -8.85
N ILE A 196 8.48 18.37 -7.82
CA ILE A 196 9.63 19.29 -7.70
C ILE A 196 10.61 19.22 -8.90
N GLY A 197 10.70 18.07 -9.54
CA GLY A 197 11.48 17.87 -10.77
C GLY A 197 10.80 18.37 -12.05
N GLY A 198 9.59 18.95 -11.95
CA GLY A 198 8.81 19.44 -13.08
C GLY A 198 7.85 18.42 -13.70
N CYS A 199 7.57 17.31 -13.00
CA CYS A 199 6.52 16.37 -13.41
C CYS A 199 5.15 17.04 -13.32
N ASP A 200 4.30 16.86 -14.32
CA ASP A 200 2.91 17.25 -14.30
C ASP A 200 2.04 16.14 -13.74
N LEU A 201 1.13 16.50 -12.86
CA LEU A 201 0.05 15.65 -12.37
C LEU A 201 -1.23 16.01 -13.10
N HIS A 202 -2.07 15.01 -13.35
CA HIS A 202 -3.34 15.17 -14.04
C HIS A 202 -4.51 14.80 -13.14
N PRO A 203 -5.71 15.38 -13.35
CA PRO A 203 -6.92 14.94 -12.67
C PRO A 203 -7.12 13.43 -12.81
N GLY A 204 -7.27 12.75 -11.68
CA GLY A 204 -7.42 11.30 -11.61
C GLY A 204 -6.12 10.53 -11.37
N ASP A 205 -4.95 11.18 -11.36
CA ASP A 205 -3.73 10.51 -10.90
C ASP A 205 -3.88 10.12 -9.43
N LEU A 206 -3.39 8.93 -9.10
CA LEU A 206 -3.42 8.35 -7.75
C LEU A 206 -2.01 8.26 -7.18
N LEU A 207 -1.79 8.88 -6.04
CA LEU A 207 -0.59 8.72 -5.24
C LEU A 207 -0.93 7.90 -3.99
N ALA A 208 -0.25 6.79 -3.77
CA ALA A 208 -0.40 5.97 -2.58
C ALA A 208 0.68 6.27 -1.55
N SER A 209 0.33 6.12 -0.28
CA SER A 209 1.14 6.61 0.84
C SER A 209 2.39 5.77 1.15
N GLY A 210 2.45 4.55 0.64
CA GLY A 210 3.30 3.51 1.23
C GLY A 210 2.63 2.90 2.47
N THR A 211 3.14 1.74 2.89
CA THR A 211 2.59 0.96 4.01
C THR A 211 2.47 1.78 5.29
N ILE A 212 1.29 1.79 5.91
CA ILE A 212 1.00 2.52 7.15
C ILE A 212 1.19 1.60 8.35
N SER A 213 2.30 1.79 9.06
CA SER A 213 2.67 1.01 10.24
C SER A 213 2.88 1.94 11.44
N GLY A 214 2.29 1.57 12.58
CA GLY A 214 2.54 2.22 13.87
C GLY A 214 3.65 1.52 14.66
N SER A 215 3.86 1.95 15.90
CA SER A 215 4.90 1.44 16.80
C SER A 215 4.61 0.05 17.36
N GLU A 216 3.33 -0.27 17.56
CA GLU A 216 2.90 -1.50 18.19
C GLU A 216 2.96 -2.69 17.20
N LYS A 217 3.10 -3.90 17.74
CA LYS A 217 3.22 -5.10 16.89
C LYS A 217 1.99 -5.32 16.01
N ASP A 218 0.80 -5.08 16.56
CA ASP A 218 -0.49 -5.22 15.87
C ASP A 218 -0.89 -3.99 15.03
N SER A 219 -0.03 -2.96 14.96
CA SER A 219 -0.25 -1.78 14.13
C SER A 219 0.58 -1.77 12.83
N ARG A 220 1.25 -2.88 12.52
CA ARG A 220 2.08 -3.02 11.31
C ARG A 220 1.22 -3.36 10.10
N GLY A 221 1.39 -2.60 9.04
CA GLY A 221 0.50 -2.60 7.87
C GLY A 221 0.76 -3.67 6.81
N SER A 222 1.60 -4.69 7.10
CA SER A 222 1.88 -5.79 6.18
C SER A 222 2.17 -7.09 6.91
N LEU A 223 1.99 -8.25 6.25
CA LEU A 223 2.43 -9.55 6.81
C LEU A 223 3.95 -9.62 6.95
N LEU A 224 4.69 -9.00 6.04
CA LEU A 224 6.14 -8.90 6.13
C LEU A 224 6.58 -8.41 7.52
N GLU A 225 5.91 -7.38 8.02
CA GLU A 225 6.21 -6.75 9.32
C GLU A 225 5.54 -7.50 10.48
N LEU A 226 4.27 -7.87 10.35
CA LEU A 226 3.50 -8.59 11.37
C LEU A 226 4.13 -9.93 11.73
N THR A 227 4.61 -10.64 10.74
CA THR A 227 5.20 -11.99 10.89
C THR A 227 6.73 -11.97 10.97
N TRP A 228 7.35 -10.80 10.99
CA TRP A 228 8.80 -10.62 10.99
C TRP A 228 9.47 -11.47 9.90
N ARG A 229 9.07 -11.20 8.63
CA ARG A 229 9.49 -11.96 7.43
C ARG A 229 9.12 -13.46 7.48
N GLY A 230 7.99 -13.79 8.08
CA GLY A 230 7.51 -15.17 8.19
C GLY A 230 8.17 -16.01 9.29
N THR A 231 8.98 -15.40 10.17
CA THR A 231 9.59 -16.10 11.31
C THR A 231 8.63 -16.22 12.50
N GLU A 232 7.67 -15.30 12.62
CA GLU A 232 6.67 -15.24 13.68
C GLU A 232 5.26 -15.34 13.07
N PRO A 233 4.74 -16.55 12.83
CA PRO A 233 3.40 -16.69 12.27
C PRO A 233 2.32 -16.07 13.16
N ILE A 234 1.31 -15.45 12.56
CA ILE A 234 0.15 -14.94 13.29
C ILE A 234 -0.95 -16.01 13.33
N PRO A 235 -1.53 -16.32 14.49
CA PRO A 235 -2.64 -17.24 14.59
C PRO A 235 -3.92 -16.61 14.03
N LEU A 236 -4.64 -17.31 13.17
CA LEU A 236 -5.99 -16.91 12.72
C LEU A 236 -7.07 -17.50 13.63
N ASN A 237 -6.93 -18.75 13.98
CA ASN A 237 -7.78 -19.49 14.93
C ASN A 237 -6.93 -20.54 15.66
N GLU A 238 -7.56 -21.54 16.31
CA GLU A 238 -6.85 -22.59 17.04
C GLU A 238 -6.08 -23.56 16.12
N GLU A 239 -6.48 -23.67 14.86
CA GLU A 239 -5.94 -24.64 13.90
C GLU A 239 -5.08 -23.98 12.82
N GLU A 240 -5.31 -22.68 12.52
CA GLU A 240 -4.69 -22.00 11.38
C GLU A 240 -3.84 -20.82 11.83
N GLN A 241 -2.70 -20.67 11.15
CA GLN A 241 -1.82 -19.52 11.27
C GLN A 241 -1.33 -19.07 9.89
N ARG A 242 -0.89 -17.82 9.76
CA ARG A 242 -0.34 -17.29 8.50
C ARG A 242 1.03 -16.64 8.71
N LYS A 243 1.89 -16.90 7.75
CA LYS A 243 3.14 -16.16 7.51
C LYS A 243 2.96 -15.21 6.32
N TRP A 244 2.33 -15.72 5.28
CA TRP A 244 2.02 -15.08 4.01
C TRP A 244 0.60 -15.47 3.61
N LEU A 245 0.03 -14.75 2.65
CA LEU A 245 -1.30 -15.06 2.12
C LEU A 245 -1.30 -16.38 1.37
N GLU A 246 -2.33 -17.18 1.60
CA GLU A 246 -2.59 -18.45 0.92
C GLU A 246 -3.76 -18.31 -0.07
N ASP A 247 -3.88 -19.28 -0.99
CA ASP A 247 -4.98 -19.29 -1.96
C ASP A 247 -6.33 -19.51 -1.26
N GLY A 248 -7.27 -18.63 -1.51
CA GLY A 248 -8.57 -18.58 -0.86
C GLY A 248 -8.63 -17.68 0.38
N ASP A 249 -7.51 -17.10 0.81
CA ASP A 249 -7.52 -16.06 1.83
C ASP A 249 -8.19 -14.78 1.28
N GLU A 250 -8.97 -14.11 2.11
CA GLU A 250 -9.57 -12.81 1.84
C GLU A 250 -8.98 -11.78 2.79
N VAL A 251 -8.42 -10.72 2.21
CA VAL A 251 -7.99 -9.52 2.95
C VAL A 251 -9.11 -8.50 2.92
N ILE A 252 -9.43 -7.92 4.07
CA ILE A 252 -10.47 -6.90 4.24
C ILE A 252 -9.85 -5.72 4.99
N MET A 253 -9.75 -4.57 4.34
CA MET A 253 -9.27 -3.33 4.95
C MET A 253 -10.43 -2.38 5.16
N THR A 254 -10.45 -1.72 6.30
CA THR A 254 -11.42 -0.68 6.64
C THR A 254 -10.73 0.56 7.17
N GLY A 255 -11.34 1.72 6.97
CA GLY A 255 -10.83 2.99 7.50
C GLY A 255 -11.97 3.92 7.87
N TRP A 256 -11.78 4.70 8.94
CA TRP A 256 -12.76 5.68 9.38
C TRP A 256 -12.14 6.78 10.24
N CYS A 257 -12.82 7.92 10.26
CA CYS A 257 -12.61 8.99 11.23
C CYS A 257 -13.78 9.04 12.21
N GLN A 258 -13.52 9.25 13.50
CA GLN A 258 -14.53 9.31 14.54
C GLN A 258 -14.70 10.75 15.05
N GLY A 259 -15.83 11.36 14.74
CA GLY A 259 -16.27 12.64 15.31
C GLY A 259 -17.21 12.46 16.50
N ASP A 260 -17.62 13.58 17.10
CA ASP A 260 -18.61 13.58 18.17
C ASP A 260 -20.01 13.32 17.59
N GLY A 261 -20.53 12.12 17.87
CA GLY A 261 -21.84 11.69 17.39
C GLY A 261 -21.90 11.28 15.91
N TYR A 262 -20.79 11.26 15.17
CA TYR A 262 -20.75 10.83 13.77
C TYR A 262 -19.44 10.11 13.40
N ARG A 263 -19.48 9.38 12.30
CA ARG A 263 -18.32 8.71 11.71
C ARG A 263 -18.28 8.94 10.20
N ILE A 264 -17.08 9.18 9.67
CA ILE A 264 -16.81 9.18 8.24
C ILE A 264 -16.05 7.91 7.90
N GLY A 265 -16.59 7.09 6.99
CA GLY A 265 -15.98 5.84 6.55
C GLY A 265 -15.49 5.91 5.12
N PHE A 266 -14.43 5.15 4.83
CA PHE A 266 -13.87 5.02 3.48
C PHE A 266 -14.42 3.81 2.70
N GLY A 267 -15.41 3.08 3.29
CA GLY A 267 -15.82 1.79 2.77
C GLY A 267 -14.80 0.70 3.09
N GLU A 268 -14.75 -0.32 2.26
CA GLU A 268 -13.86 -1.46 2.44
C GLU A 268 -12.99 -1.67 1.18
N VAL A 269 -11.78 -2.18 1.38
CA VAL A 269 -10.97 -2.79 0.31
C VAL A 269 -10.91 -4.29 0.58
N THR A 270 -11.53 -5.07 -0.29
CA THR A 270 -11.55 -6.53 -0.16
C THR A 270 -10.96 -7.19 -1.40
N GLY A 271 -10.32 -8.34 -1.21
CA GLY A 271 -9.82 -9.16 -2.30
C GLY A 271 -9.54 -10.59 -1.84
N VAL A 272 -10.02 -11.55 -2.62
CA VAL A 272 -9.77 -12.99 -2.42
C VAL A 272 -8.60 -13.42 -3.30
N ILE A 273 -7.67 -14.16 -2.72
CA ILE A 273 -6.52 -14.69 -3.46
C ILE A 273 -6.95 -15.91 -4.27
N GLU A 274 -6.85 -15.80 -5.60
CA GLU A 274 -7.01 -16.93 -6.51
C GLU A 274 -5.69 -17.66 -6.74
N PRO A 275 -5.71 -18.99 -6.96
CA PRO A 275 -4.53 -19.75 -7.34
C PRO A 275 -3.83 -19.16 -8.57
N ALA A 276 -2.52 -19.25 -8.61
CA ALA A 276 -1.74 -18.92 -9.80
C ALA A 276 -2.15 -19.78 -11.00
N LEU A 277 -1.92 -19.28 -12.19
CA LEU A 277 -1.91 -20.14 -13.38
C LEU A 277 -0.82 -21.20 -13.26
N GLU A 278 -1.09 -22.38 -13.77
CA GLU A 278 0.00 -23.36 -13.95
C GLU A 278 1.07 -22.76 -14.87
N PRO A 279 2.37 -22.88 -14.54
CA PRO A 279 3.44 -22.31 -15.35
C PRO A 279 3.35 -22.69 -16.84
N GLY A 280 2.96 -23.93 -17.13
CA GLY A 280 2.73 -24.39 -18.50
C GLY A 280 1.57 -23.68 -19.21
N GLN A 281 0.51 -23.30 -18.50
CA GLN A 281 -0.60 -22.55 -19.05
C GLN A 281 -0.22 -21.10 -19.38
N ALA A 282 0.61 -20.48 -18.54
CA ALA A 282 1.09 -19.12 -18.77
C ALA A 282 1.98 -19.00 -20.01
N LEU A 283 2.65 -20.10 -20.42
CA LEU A 283 3.56 -20.14 -21.55
C LEU A 283 2.90 -20.62 -22.85
N THR A 284 1.67 -21.15 -22.78
CA THR A 284 0.95 -21.64 -23.97
C THR A 284 -0.13 -20.64 -24.40
N LYS A 285 -0.11 -20.24 -25.68
CA LYS A 285 -1.18 -19.45 -26.33
C LYS A 285 -2.46 -20.28 -26.51
N LYS A 286 -3.13 -20.70 -25.45
CA LYS A 286 -4.58 -20.95 -25.54
C LYS A 286 -5.27 -19.65 -25.11
N ALA A 287 -5.49 -18.80 -26.11
CA ALA A 287 -6.44 -17.72 -26.00
C ALA A 287 -7.78 -18.31 -25.53
N VAL A 288 -8.13 -18.09 -24.28
CA VAL A 288 -9.54 -18.15 -23.88
C VAL A 288 -10.15 -16.89 -24.46
N ILE A 289 -10.67 -16.99 -25.67
CA ILE A 289 -11.61 -16.01 -26.20
C ILE A 289 -12.83 -16.13 -25.30
N HIS A 290 -12.97 -15.24 -24.34
CA HIS A 290 -14.24 -15.00 -23.70
C HIS A 290 -15.14 -14.44 -24.79
N ALA A 291 -16.01 -15.31 -25.32
CA ALA A 291 -17.15 -14.88 -26.06
C ALA A 291 -18.01 -14.02 -25.15
N GLY A 292 -17.89 -12.72 -25.30
CA GLY A 292 -18.84 -11.79 -24.73
C GLY A 292 -20.19 -12.03 -25.36
N ASN A 293 -21.18 -12.27 -24.58
CA ASN A 293 -22.59 -11.99 -24.84
C ASN A 293 -23.04 -10.89 -23.89
#